data_8c383fa2ec3127de8e752da116607031
#
_entry.id   8c383fa2ec3127de8e752da116607031
#
_cell.length_a   1.000
_cell.length_b   1.000
_cell.length_c   1.000
_cell.angle_alpha   90.00
_cell.angle_beta   90.00
_cell.angle_gamma   90.00
#
_symmetry.space_group_name_H-M   'P 1'
#
loop_
_entity.id
_entity.type
_entity.pdbx_description
1 polymer ?
#
loop_
_entity_poly.entity_id
_entity_poly.type
_entity_poly.pdbx_seq_one_letter_code
_entity_poly.pdbx_strand_id
1 'polypeptide(L)'
;PSSTIDWDIKNSKDIPIEERSSEELSHIEGVDENNEIKKILIYPKKSKVKNLAFDVTPAKYVTGLITEKGISKASFKALKHLFK
;
A
#
# COMPACT_ATOMS: atom_id res chain seq x y z
N PRO A 1 13.27 5.57 -0.55
CA PRO A 1 13.85 6.71 -1.28
C PRO A 1 12.96 7.95 -1.19
N SER A 2 13.52 9.12 -1.43
CA SER A 2 12.81 10.39 -1.36
C SER A 2 11.59 10.46 -2.30
N SER A 3 11.61 9.70 -3.37
CA SER A 3 10.49 9.61 -4.32
C SER A 3 9.20 9.04 -3.73
N THR A 4 9.27 8.36 -2.59
CA THR A 4 8.10 7.84 -1.89
C THR A 4 7.47 8.83 -0.92
N ILE A 5 8.11 9.98 -0.71
CA ILE A 5 7.61 11.01 0.20
C ILE A 5 6.70 11.97 -0.56
N ASP A 6 5.45 12.06 -0.14
CA ASP A 6 4.52 13.05 -0.65
C ASP A 6 4.54 14.28 0.27
N TRP A 7 5.20 15.34 -0.19
CA TRP A 7 5.38 16.57 0.58
C TRP A 7 4.12 17.43 0.67
N ASP A 8 3.12 17.17 -0.16
CA ASP A 8 1.88 17.94 -0.22
C ASP A 8 0.80 17.43 0.72
N ILE A 9 0.89 16.17 1.16
CA ILE A 9 -0.04 15.61 2.12
C ILE A 9 0.27 16.12 3.53
N LYS A 10 -0.71 16.72 4.18
CA LYS A 10 -0.56 17.33 5.50
C LYS A 10 -1.02 16.44 6.64
N ASN A 11 -1.96 15.51 6.39
CA ASN A 11 -2.43 14.57 7.40
C ASN A 11 -2.89 13.26 6.77
N SER A 12 -3.04 12.22 7.60
CA SER A 12 -3.39 10.89 7.13
C SER A 12 -4.78 10.79 6.49
N LYS A 13 -5.67 11.73 6.79
CA LYS A 13 -7.01 11.75 6.19
C LYS A 13 -6.99 12.14 4.71
N ASP A 14 -5.93 12.79 4.26
CA ASP A 14 -5.76 13.20 2.87
C ASP A 14 -5.21 12.07 1.99
N ILE A 15 -4.83 10.95 2.60
CA ILE A 15 -4.35 9.78 1.86
C ILE A 15 -5.56 8.99 1.36
N PRO A 16 -5.76 8.87 0.02
CA PRO A 16 -6.87 8.08 -0.49
C PRO A 16 -6.62 6.59 -0.26
N ILE A 17 -7.54 5.94 0.44
CA ILE A 17 -7.55 4.48 0.56
C ILE A 17 -8.49 3.97 -0.51
N GLU A 18 -7.93 3.31 -1.50
CA GLU A 18 -8.66 2.80 -2.64
C GLU A 18 -9.21 1.40 -2.34
N GLU A 19 -10.51 1.19 -2.58
CA GLU A 19 -11.10 -0.14 -2.56
C GLU A 19 -11.06 -0.71 -3.97
N ARG A 20 -10.32 -1.79 -4.15
CA ARG A 20 -10.10 -2.43 -5.43
C ARG A 20 -11.04 -3.61 -5.61
N SER A 21 -11.08 -4.17 -6.83
CA SER A 21 -11.90 -5.34 -7.12
C SER A 21 -11.57 -6.51 -6.21
N SER A 22 -12.60 -7.15 -5.65
CA SER A 22 -12.43 -8.37 -4.86
C SER A 22 -11.90 -9.54 -5.68
N GLU A 23 -12.03 -9.51 -7.00
CA GLU A 23 -11.51 -10.56 -7.88
C GLU A 23 -9.98 -10.67 -7.82
N GLU A 24 -9.27 -9.60 -7.53
CA GLU A 24 -7.82 -9.64 -7.34
C GLU A 24 -7.39 -10.61 -6.23
N LEU A 25 -8.25 -10.80 -5.23
CA LEU A 25 -7.99 -11.70 -4.10
C LEU A 25 -8.68 -13.05 -4.25
N SER A 26 -9.85 -13.09 -4.89
CA SER A 26 -10.69 -14.27 -4.97
C SER A 26 -10.28 -15.24 -6.07
N HIS A 27 -9.64 -14.73 -7.11
CA HIS A 27 -9.29 -15.51 -8.28
C HIS A 27 -7.79 -15.42 -8.59
N ILE A 28 -7.26 -16.50 -9.12
CA ILE A 28 -5.95 -16.51 -9.72
C ILE A 28 -6.09 -16.74 -11.22
N GLU A 29 -5.33 -16.00 -12.01
CA GLU A 29 -5.28 -16.14 -13.46
C GLU A 29 -4.04 -16.93 -13.85
N GLY A 30 -4.22 -17.92 -14.73
CA GLY A 30 -3.13 -18.75 -15.19
C GLY A 30 -3.42 -19.31 -16.55
N VAL A 31 -2.41 -19.95 -17.13
CA VAL A 31 -2.50 -20.62 -18.43
C VAL A 31 -2.66 -22.12 -18.19
N ASP A 32 -3.67 -22.74 -18.80
CA ASP A 32 -3.89 -24.17 -18.70
C ASP A 32 -3.00 -24.97 -19.70
N GLU A 33 -3.15 -26.28 -19.67
CA GLU A 33 -2.41 -27.20 -20.54
C GLU A 33 -2.66 -26.98 -22.04
N ASN A 34 -3.77 -26.34 -22.41
CA ASN A 34 -4.14 -25.99 -23.78
C ASN A 34 -3.71 -24.57 -24.20
N ASN A 35 -2.85 -23.91 -23.40
CA ASN A 35 -2.43 -22.52 -23.56
C ASN A 35 -3.58 -21.50 -23.50
N GLU A 36 -4.69 -21.84 -22.85
CA GLU A 36 -5.82 -20.95 -22.63
C GLU A 36 -5.72 -20.27 -21.26
N ILE A 37 -6.03 -18.97 -21.20
CA ILE A 37 -6.06 -18.20 -19.95
C ILE A 37 -7.33 -18.55 -19.21
N LYS A 38 -7.21 -19.00 -17.95
CA LYS A 38 -8.31 -19.34 -17.06
C LYS A 38 -8.22 -18.53 -15.78
N LYS A 39 -9.38 -18.11 -15.27
CA LYS A 39 -9.55 -17.48 -13.97
C LYS A 39 -10.13 -18.52 -13.01
N ILE A 40 -9.44 -18.79 -11.94
CA ILE A 40 -9.81 -19.86 -10.99
C ILE A 40 -10.12 -19.25 -9.63
N LEU A 41 -11.27 -19.58 -9.07
CA LEU A 41 -11.67 -19.21 -7.71
C LEU A 41 -10.80 -19.97 -6.70
N ILE A 42 -10.15 -19.26 -5.78
CA ILE A 42 -9.20 -19.85 -4.85
C ILE A 42 -9.66 -19.86 -3.39
N TYR A 43 -10.91 -19.47 -3.12
CA TYR A 43 -11.49 -19.53 -1.77
C TYR A 43 -12.99 -19.86 -1.84
N PRO A 44 -13.65 -20.16 -0.69
CA PRO A 44 -15.07 -20.51 -0.68
C PRO A 44 -15.96 -19.42 -1.31
N LYS A 45 -16.78 -19.79 -2.27
CA LYS A 45 -17.61 -18.88 -3.10
C LYS A 45 -18.49 -17.94 -2.28
N LYS A 46 -18.93 -18.37 -1.08
CA LYS A 46 -19.80 -17.57 -0.22
C LYS A 46 -19.04 -16.60 0.69
N SER A 47 -17.73 -16.65 0.71
CA SER A 47 -16.92 -15.75 1.54
C SER A 47 -16.91 -14.35 0.96
N LYS A 48 -17.07 -13.35 1.83
CA LYS A 48 -16.93 -11.95 1.44
C LYS A 48 -15.45 -11.58 1.46
N VAL A 49 -15.03 -10.76 0.49
CA VAL A 49 -13.65 -10.29 0.36
C VAL A 49 -13.63 -8.78 0.28
N LYS A 50 -12.69 -8.18 0.99
CA LYS A 50 -12.44 -6.74 0.94
C LYS A 50 -10.99 -6.52 0.50
N ASN A 51 -10.82 -5.74 -0.56
CA ASN A 51 -9.51 -5.45 -1.15
C ASN A 51 -9.21 -3.95 -1.06
N LEU A 52 -8.48 -3.57 0.00
CA LEU A 52 -8.03 -2.20 0.19
C LEU A 52 -6.60 -2.06 -0.33
N ALA A 53 -6.34 -1.02 -1.12
CA ALA A 53 -5.04 -0.82 -1.76
C ALA A 53 -3.97 -0.27 -0.82
N PHE A 54 -4.34 0.51 0.18
CA PHE A 54 -3.40 1.18 1.07
C PHE A 54 -3.81 1.03 2.52
N ASP A 55 -2.81 1.07 3.39
CA ASP A 55 -2.99 1.13 4.82
C ASP A 55 -2.26 2.36 5.38
N VAL A 56 -2.72 2.86 6.52
CA VAL A 56 -2.14 4.04 7.16
C VAL A 56 -1.69 3.71 8.57
N THR A 57 -0.41 3.91 8.83
CA THR A 57 0.15 3.80 10.18
C THR A 57 0.32 5.19 10.77
N PRO A 58 -0.33 5.49 11.92
CA PRO A 58 -0.12 6.77 12.58
C PRO A 58 1.35 6.99 12.96
N ALA A 59 1.85 8.20 12.73
CA ALA A 59 3.26 8.56 12.99
C ALA A 59 3.70 8.30 14.43
N LYS A 60 2.78 8.40 15.40
CA LYS A 60 3.06 8.15 16.82
C LYS A 60 3.53 6.72 17.12
N TYR A 61 3.25 5.76 16.23
CA TYR A 61 3.68 4.38 16.37
C TYR A 61 4.97 4.07 15.60
N VAL A 62 5.52 5.06 14.89
CA VAL A 62 6.72 4.90 14.07
C VAL A 62 7.91 5.47 14.83
N THR A 63 8.88 4.61 15.15
CA THR A 63 10.09 5.01 15.89
C THR A 63 10.99 5.92 15.05
N GLY A 64 11.12 5.63 13.76
CA GLY A 64 11.95 6.41 12.86
C GLY A 64 11.80 5.96 11.42
N LEU A 65 12.25 6.78 10.51
CA LEU A 65 12.25 6.53 9.07
C LEU A 65 13.68 6.48 8.55
N ILE A 66 14.00 5.44 7.81
CA ILE A 66 15.32 5.25 7.19
C ILE A 66 15.21 5.67 5.73
N THR A 67 16.06 6.60 5.33
CA THR A 67 16.10 7.13 3.96
C THR A 67 17.51 7.11 3.42
N GLU A 68 17.69 7.41 2.16
CA GLU A 68 19.03 7.59 1.54
C GLU A 68 19.79 8.78 2.10
N LYS A 69 19.12 9.68 2.82
CA LYS A 69 19.73 10.83 3.51
C LYS A 69 20.06 10.56 4.97
N GLY A 70 19.63 9.43 5.50
CA GLY A 70 19.83 9.05 6.89
C GLY A 70 18.55 8.69 7.61
N ILE A 71 18.63 8.67 8.94
CA ILE A 71 17.49 8.32 9.80
C ILE A 71 16.84 9.59 10.35
N SER A 72 15.52 9.65 10.29
CA SER A 72 14.73 10.78 10.76
C SER A 72 13.60 10.33 11.67
N LYS A 73 13.15 11.19 12.55
CA LYS A 73 11.86 11.02 13.23
C LYS A 73 10.73 11.08 12.21
N ALA A 74 9.61 10.39 12.48
CA ALA A 74 8.44 10.37 11.62
C ALA A 74 7.61 11.66 11.79
N SER A 75 8.16 12.78 11.30
CA SER A 75 7.49 14.07 11.29
C SER A 75 7.86 14.86 10.04
N PHE A 76 6.97 15.69 9.59
CA PHE A 76 7.20 16.58 8.45
C PHE A 76 8.44 17.46 8.68
N LYS A 77 8.54 18.07 9.86
CA LYS A 77 9.64 18.97 10.21
C LYS A 77 11.00 18.25 10.16
N ALA A 78 11.09 17.06 10.75
CA ALA A 78 12.34 16.29 10.78
C ALA A 78 12.75 15.82 9.38
N LEU A 79 11.80 15.33 8.60
CA LEU A 79 12.05 14.92 7.20
C LEU A 79 12.48 16.13 6.36
N LYS A 80 11.80 17.25 6.48
CA LYS A 80 12.12 18.46 5.73
C LYS A 80 13.54 18.96 6.03
N HIS A 81 13.94 18.87 7.29
CA HIS A 81 15.30 19.23 7.70
C HIS A 81 16.35 18.28 7.06
N LEU A 82 16.07 16.98 7.04
CA LEU A 82 16.97 15.98 6.46
C LEU A 82 17.16 16.16 4.95
N PHE A 83 16.12 16.59 4.26
CA PHE A 83 16.08 16.77 2.79
C PHE A 83 16.28 18.21 2.33
N LYS A 84 16.84 19.03 3.15
CA LYS A 84 17.21 20.39 2.74
C LYS A 84 18.21 20.40 1.58
#